data_fc2bbf7ebcd68e8499b62005c9acf681
#
_entry.id   fc2bbf7ebcd68e8499b62005c9acf681
#
_cell.length_a   1.000
_cell.length_b   1.000
_cell.length_c   1.000
_cell.angle_alpha   90.00
_cell.angle_beta   90.00
_cell.angle_gamma   90.00
#
_symmetry.space_group_name_H-M   'P 1'
#
loop_
_entity.id
_entity.type
_entity.pdbx_description
1 polymer ?
#
loop_
_entity_poly.entity_id
_entity_poly.type
_entity_poly.pdbx_seq_one_letter_code
_entity_poly.pdbx_strand_id
1 'polypeptide(L)'
;MILAVKDLEKSFGKKEVLKKFNFEFENGKIYALLGRNGAGKTTFFNILNSDLKPDGGEICLTDGDTKKPLVPENISYVLSTPSVPAFLTGREFISFFIDVNKDKIDGLKDPEYYLDMVGIKEEDRDTIMHDYSHGMKSKMQILLNILADTDVMLLDEPLTSLDIVAAEDIKNLLRSVSKDRIIIFSTHIMELALTLCDETVILSEGKAALIKPDPASGKDMKECILEVLKEDE
;
A
#
# COMPACT_ATOMS: atom_id res chain seq x y z
N MET A 1 2.44 -16.16 -6.33
CA MET A 1 1.34 -15.89 -5.37
C MET A 1 0.39 -14.86 -5.97
N ILE A 2 -0.93 -14.98 -5.72
CA ILE A 2 -1.98 -14.06 -6.18
C ILE A 2 -2.91 -13.74 -5.00
N LEU A 3 -3.23 -12.48 -4.80
CA LEU A 3 -4.33 -12.06 -3.93
C LEU A 3 -5.59 -11.94 -4.79
N ALA A 4 -6.51 -12.88 -4.63
CA ALA A 4 -7.77 -12.92 -5.36
C ALA A 4 -8.91 -12.35 -4.50
N VAL A 5 -9.63 -11.39 -5.06
CA VAL A 5 -10.83 -10.78 -4.48
C VAL A 5 -12.00 -11.09 -5.41
N LYS A 6 -13.04 -11.76 -4.88
CA LYS A 6 -14.20 -12.21 -5.67
C LYS A 6 -15.50 -11.72 -5.06
N ASP A 7 -16.29 -11.05 -5.87
CA ASP A 7 -17.63 -10.53 -5.55
C ASP A 7 -17.71 -9.81 -4.21
N LEU A 8 -16.65 -9.02 -3.89
CA LEU A 8 -16.55 -8.32 -2.60
C LEU A 8 -17.61 -7.22 -2.53
N GLU A 9 -18.42 -7.26 -1.47
CA GLU A 9 -19.51 -6.33 -1.23
C GLU A 9 -19.36 -5.64 0.12
N LYS A 10 -19.66 -4.33 0.16
CA LYS A 10 -19.73 -3.55 1.39
C LYS A 10 -20.69 -2.38 1.28
N SER A 11 -21.56 -2.27 2.28
CA SER A 11 -22.54 -1.18 2.40
C SER A 11 -22.48 -0.55 3.79
N PHE A 12 -22.81 0.73 3.86
CA PHE A 12 -23.02 1.47 5.10
C PHE A 12 -24.45 2.07 5.08
N GLY A 13 -25.34 1.42 5.78
CA GLY A 13 -26.77 1.73 5.71
C GLY A 13 -27.31 1.53 4.30
N LYS A 14 -27.74 2.61 3.63
CA LYS A 14 -28.26 2.54 2.25
C LYS A 14 -27.19 2.78 1.18
N LYS A 15 -25.97 3.13 1.57
CA LYS A 15 -24.90 3.44 0.63
C LYS A 15 -24.08 2.19 0.35
N GLU A 16 -24.19 1.65 -0.85
CA GLU A 16 -23.30 0.60 -1.36
C GLU A 16 -21.97 1.22 -1.75
N VAL A 17 -20.87 0.75 -1.12
CA VAL A 17 -19.50 1.27 -1.33
C VAL A 17 -18.69 0.35 -2.21
N LEU A 18 -18.80 -0.98 -2.00
CA LEU A 18 -18.23 -1.99 -2.88
C LEU A 18 -19.36 -2.86 -3.43
N LYS A 19 -19.40 -3.03 -4.76
CA LYS A 19 -20.48 -3.68 -5.50
C LYS A 19 -19.91 -4.79 -6.37
N LYS A 20 -19.73 -5.97 -5.79
CA LYS A 20 -19.09 -7.11 -6.46
C LYS A 20 -17.73 -6.72 -7.02
N PHE A 21 -16.89 -6.13 -6.18
CA PHE A 21 -15.52 -5.81 -6.55
C PHE A 21 -14.77 -7.12 -6.84
N ASN A 22 -14.22 -7.24 -8.04
CA ASN A 22 -13.47 -8.41 -8.50
C ASN A 22 -12.12 -7.96 -9.03
N PHE A 23 -11.04 -8.49 -8.47
CA PHE A 23 -9.69 -8.26 -8.99
C PHE A 23 -8.69 -9.31 -8.48
N GLU A 24 -7.64 -9.56 -9.26
CA GLU A 24 -6.53 -10.42 -8.90
C GLU A 24 -5.23 -9.60 -8.93
N PHE A 25 -4.56 -9.52 -7.78
CA PHE A 25 -3.27 -8.85 -7.63
C PHE A 25 -2.16 -9.89 -7.63
N GLU A 26 -1.21 -9.76 -8.55
CA GLU A 26 -0.10 -10.70 -8.70
C GLU A 26 1.12 -10.26 -7.89
N ASN A 27 1.85 -11.23 -7.37
CA ASN A 27 3.14 -11.01 -6.71
C ASN A 27 4.16 -10.36 -7.65
N GLY A 28 5.04 -9.55 -7.10
CA GLY A 28 6.10 -8.89 -7.86
C GLY A 28 5.67 -7.60 -8.56
N LYS A 29 4.44 -7.14 -8.34
CA LYS A 29 3.90 -5.92 -8.95
C LYS A 29 3.49 -4.88 -7.91
N ILE A 30 3.60 -3.62 -8.32
CA ILE A 30 3.07 -2.45 -7.61
C ILE A 30 1.79 -1.99 -8.31
N TYR A 31 0.68 -2.01 -7.58
CA TYR A 31 -0.64 -1.58 -8.07
C TYR A 31 -1.02 -0.22 -7.50
N ALA A 32 -1.50 0.68 -8.36
CA ALA A 32 -2.26 1.84 -7.92
C ALA A 32 -3.74 1.49 -7.83
N LEU A 33 -4.36 1.68 -6.68
CA LEU A 33 -5.81 1.75 -6.54
C LEU A 33 -6.23 3.22 -6.65
N LEU A 34 -6.55 3.65 -7.86
CA LEU A 34 -6.93 5.01 -8.17
C LEU A 34 -8.44 5.19 -8.02
N GLY A 35 -8.87 6.33 -7.52
CA GLY A 35 -10.30 6.66 -7.40
C GLY A 35 -10.52 7.98 -6.69
N ARG A 36 -11.69 8.56 -6.89
CA ARG A 36 -12.09 9.83 -6.24
C ARG A 36 -12.14 9.66 -4.71
N ASN A 37 -12.12 10.77 -4.00
CA ASN A 37 -12.34 10.75 -2.55
C ASN A 37 -13.75 10.20 -2.25
N GLY A 38 -13.81 9.23 -1.33
CA GLY A 38 -15.06 8.55 -1.00
C GLY A 38 -15.50 7.42 -1.95
N ALA A 39 -14.66 7.04 -2.94
CA ALA A 39 -14.91 5.91 -3.84
C ALA A 39 -14.86 4.53 -3.13
N GLY A 40 -14.28 4.45 -1.93
CA GLY A 40 -14.20 3.20 -1.16
C GLY A 40 -12.79 2.61 -1.02
N LYS A 41 -11.72 3.31 -1.42
CA LYS A 41 -10.33 2.83 -1.34
C LYS A 41 -9.95 2.40 0.09
N THR A 42 -10.12 3.29 1.06
CA THR A 42 -9.85 2.99 2.49
C THR A 42 -10.79 1.90 3.02
N THR A 43 -12.05 1.85 2.55
CA THR A 43 -12.97 0.75 2.89
C THR A 43 -12.44 -0.59 2.42
N PHE A 44 -11.94 -0.66 1.19
CA PHE A 44 -11.33 -1.85 0.61
C PHE A 44 -10.08 -2.27 1.42
N PHE A 45 -9.20 -1.33 1.74
CA PHE A 45 -8.00 -1.62 2.54
C PHE A 45 -8.33 -2.10 3.95
N ASN A 46 -9.31 -1.50 4.62
CA ASN A 46 -9.76 -1.93 5.96
C ASN A 46 -10.38 -3.34 5.92
N ILE A 47 -11.01 -3.73 4.81
CA ILE A 47 -11.51 -5.10 4.65
C ILE A 47 -10.34 -6.07 4.46
N LEU A 48 -9.37 -5.74 3.61
CA LEU A 48 -8.17 -6.57 3.43
C LEU A 48 -7.43 -6.75 4.75
N ASN A 49 -7.25 -5.67 5.52
CA ASN A 49 -6.58 -5.69 6.82
C ASN A 49 -7.41 -6.32 7.95
N SER A 50 -8.63 -6.80 7.66
CA SER A 50 -9.55 -7.37 8.65
C SER A 50 -10.09 -6.39 9.71
N ASP A 51 -9.88 -5.09 9.55
CA ASP A 51 -10.45 -4.04 10.41
C ASP A 51 -11.95 -3.85 10.16
N LEU A 52 -12.42 -4.25 8.97
CA LEU A 52 -13.80 -4.14 8.56
C LEU A 52 -14.28 -5.45 7.94
N LYS A 53 -15.40 -5.99 8.42
CA LYS A 53 -16.00 -7.19 7.85
C LYS A 53 -16.73 -6.85 6.55
N PRO A 54 -16.52 -7.60 5.45
CA PRO A 54 -17.32 -7.48 4.23
C PRO A 54 -18.76 -7.98 4.46
N ASP A 55 -19.68 -7.53 3.63
CA ASP A 55 -21.07 -8.00 3.63
C ASP A 55 -21.26 -9.22 2.73
N GLY A 56 -20.37 -9.41 1.73
CA GLY A 56 -20.33 -10.55 0.83
C GLY A 56 -18.99 -10.66 0.10
N GLY A 57 -18.80 -11.77 -0.60
CA GLY A 57 -17.61 -12.07 -1.37
C GLY A 57 -16.55 -12.86 -0.62
N GLU A 58 -15.43 -13.09 -1.29
CA GLU A 58 -14.32 -13.89 -0.79
C GLU A 58 -12.98 -13.22 -1.10
N ILE A 59 -12.04 -13.32 -0.16
CA ILE A 59 -10.65 -12.85 -0.30
C ILE A 59 -9.72 -13.99 0.07
N CYS A 60 -8.77 -14.31 -0.80
CA CYS A 60 -7.82 -15.38 -0.55
C CYS A 60 -6.46 -15.11 -1.20
N LEU A 61 -5.43 -15.70 -0.63
CA LEU A 61 -4.11 -15.86 -1.25
C LEU A 61 -4.07 -17.20 -1.97
N THR A 62 -3.59 -17.20 -3.21
CA THR A 62 -3.39 -18.41 -4.02
C THR A 62 -1.93 -18.52 -4.41
N ASP A 63 -1.33 -19.69 -4.14
CA ASP A 63 0.03 -19.98 -4.55
C ASP A 63 0.06 -21.36 -5.25
N GLY A 64 0.21 -21.34 -6.57
CA GLY A 64 -0.06 -22.51 -7.41
C GLY A 64 -1.49 -23.01 -7.19
N ASP A 65 -1.64 -24.28 -6.83
CA ASP A 65 -2.94 -24.92 -6.55
C ASP A 65 -3.43 -24.72 -5.10
N THR A 66 -2.63 -24.07 -4.25
CA THR A 66 -2.97 -23.88 -2.83
C THR A 66 -3.71 -22.57 -2.64
N LYS A 67 -4.92 -22.65 -2.09
CA LYS A 67 -5.75 -21.51 -1.72
C LYS A 67 -5.80 -21.40 -0.19
N LYS A 68 -5.48 -20.21 0.35
CA LYS A 68 -5.49 -19.90 1.78
C LYS A 68 -6.32 -18.64 2.03
N PRO A 69 -7.07 -18.56 3.14
CA PRO A 69 -7.70 -17.29 3.53
C PRO A 69 -6.61 -16.23 3.76
N LEU A 70 -6.92 -15.00 3.43
CA LEU A 70 -6.10 -13.85 3.81
C LEU A 70 -6.28 -13.63 5.31
N VAL A 71 -5.16 -13.60 6.03
CA VAL A 71 -5.14 -13.36 7.49
C VAL A 71 -4.26 -12.14 7.80
N PRO A 72 -4.45 -11.48 8.96
CA PRO A 72 -3.69 -10.27 9.31
C PRO A 72 -2.17 -10.43 9.23
N GLU A 73 -1.66 -11.63 9.51
CA GLU A 73 -0.22 -11.94 9.46
C GLU A 73 0.37 -11.88 8.04
N ASN A 74 -0.47 -11.97 7.02
CA ASN A 74 -0.05 -11.83 5.62
C ASN A 74 0.00 -10.38 5.14
N ILE A 75 -0.44 -9.41 5.96
CA ILE A 75 -0.64 -8.03 5.54
C ILE A 75 0.16 -7.08 6.41
N SER A 76 0.74 -6.07 5.77
CA SER A 76 1.18 -4.86 6.43
C SER A 76 0.41 -3.66 5.88
N TYR A 77 0.08 -2.69 6.75
CA TYR A 77 -0.75 -1.55 6.39
C TYR A 77 -0.13 -0.22 6.82
N VAL A 78 0.25 0.58 5.83
CA VAL A 78 0.77 1.94 6.00
C VAL A 78 -0.40 2.91 5.93
N LEU A 79 -0.66 3.59 7.04
CA LEU A 79 -1.75 4.57 7.16
C LEU A 79 -1.38 5.90 6.48
N SER A 80 -2.37 6.60 5.97
CA SER A 80 -2.21 7.92 5.34
C SER A 80 -1.64 8.99 6.29
N THR A 81 -1.96 8.88 7.58
CA THR A 81 -1.32 9.68 8.63
C THR A 81 -0.28 8.81 9.33
N PRO A 82 1.01 9.15 9.26
CA PRO A 82 2.06 8.34 9.87
C PRO A 82 1.87 8.19 11.37
N SER A 83 1.85 6.95 11.82
CA SER A 83 1.75 6.59 13.24
C SER A 83 3.04 5.93 13.68
N VAL A 84 3.86 6.67 14.45
CA VAL A 84 5.12 6.19 15.02
C VAL A 84 5.18 6.53 16.51
N PRO A 85 5.89 5.75 17.34
CA PRO A 85 6.02 6.04 18.78
C PRO A 85 6.76 7.37 19.00
N ALA A 86 6.03 8.39 19.42
CA ALA A 86 6.55 9.76 19.53
C ALA A 86 7.71 9.92 20.56
N PHE A 87 7.81 9.01 21.52
CA PHE A 87 8.75 9.08 22.65
C PHE A 87 10.05 8.27 22.42
N LEU A 88 10.16 7.52 21.34
CA LEU A 88 11.38 6.80 20.96
C LEU A 88 12.15 7.58 19.89
N THR A 89 13.46 7.40 19.88
CA THR A 89 14.31 7.81 18.74
C THR A 89 14.14 6.82 17.59
N GLY A 90 14.54 7.21 16.37
CA GLY A 90 14.51 6.31 15.22
C GLY A 90 15.36 5.06 15.46
N ARG A 91 16.55 5.22 16.06
CA ARG A 91 17.47 4.12 16.39
C ARG A 91 16.87 3.17 17.42
N GLU A 92 16.32 3.68 18.52
CA GLU A 92 15.66 2.87 19.55
C GLU A 92 14.50 2.08 18.99
N PHE A 93 13.71 2.71 18.12
CA PHE A 93 12.53 2.06 17.54
C PHE A 93 12.89 0.88 16.64
N ILE A 94 13.88 1.06 15.76
CA ILE A 94 14.34 -0.05 14.90
C ILE A 94 15.04 -1.13 15.73
N SER A 95 15.86 -0.76 16.72
CA SER A 95 16.49 -1.72 17.62
C SER A 95 15.45 -2.55 18.36
N PHE A 96 14.41 -1.92 18.89
CA PHE A 96 13.29 -2.62 19.56
C PHE A 96 12.58 -3.58 18.61
N PHE A 97 12.28 -3.13 17.37
CA PHE A 97 11.65 -3.99 16.37
C PHE A 97 12.49 -5.23 16.06
N ILE A 98 13.79 -5.05 15.86
CA ILE A 98 14.74 -6.14 15.60
C ILE A 98 14.75 -7.12 16.78
N ASP A 99 14.87 -6.62 18.01
CA ASP A 99 14.93 -7.46 19.21
C ASP A 99 13.69 -8.33 19.40
N VAL A 100 12.50 -7.76 19.12
CA VAL A 100 11.22 -8.49 19.24
C VAL A 100 11.05 -9.54 18.13
N ASN A 101 11.63 -9.31 16.96
CA ASN A 101 11.38 -10.16 15.78
C ASN A 101 12.59 -11.04 15.38
N LYS A 102 13.72 -10.98 16.06
CA LYS A 102 14.94 -11.73 15.72
C LYS A 102 14.78 -13.24 15.62
N ASP A 103 13.80 -13.80 16.34
CA ASP A 103 13.50 -15.24 16.31
C ASP A 103 12.43 -15.60 15.26
N LYS A 104 11.87 -14.61 14.57
CA LYS A 104 10.79 -14.80 13.58
C LYS A 104 11.19 -14.42 12.17
N ILE A 105 12.11 -13.49 12.03
CA ILE A 105 12.56 -12.94 10.75
C ILE A 105 14.05 -13.22 10.58
N ASP A 106 14.39 -14.03 9.59
CA ASP A 106 15.77 -14.37 9.28
C ASP A 106 16.49 -13.20 8.57
N GLY A 107 17.78 -13.09 8.83
CA GLY A 107 18.66 -12.17 8.10
C GLY A 107 18.48 -10.68 8.45
N LEU A 108 17.86 -10.36 9.59
CA LEU A 108 17.79 -8.98 10.09
C LEU A 108 19.20 -8.37 10.21
N LYS A 109 19.34 -7.14 9.74
CA LYS A 109 20.56 -6.32 9.81
C LYS A 109 20.52 -5.45 11.06
N ASP A 110 21.62 -4.70 11.30
CA ASP A 110 21.66 -3.72 12.37
C ASP A 110 20.73 -2.52 12.08
N PRO A 111 20.36 -1.73 13.09
CA PRO A 111 19.49 -0.56 12.93
C PRO A 111 20.03 0.46 11.94
N GLU A 112 21.34 0.64 11.86
CA GLU A 112 21.98 1.61 10.97
C GLU A 112 21.69 1.30 9.51
N TYR A 113 21.80 0.04 9.13
CA TYR A 113 21.49 -0.41 7.77
C TYR A 113 20.07 0.02 7.34
N TYR A 114 19.10 -0.13 8.22
CA TYR A 114 17.72 0.21 7.92
C TYR A 114 17.44 1.71 7.90
N LEU A 115 18.10 2.46 8.79
CA LEU A 115 18.02 3.92 8.82
C LEU A 115 18.68 4.53 7.58
N ASP A 116 19.78 3.94 7.10
CA ASP A 116 20.39 4.29 5.82
C ASP A 116 19.46 4.00 4.64
N MET A 117 18.82 2.83 4.64
CA MET A 117 17.89 2.40 3.58
C MET A 117 16.77 3.43 3.36
N VAL A 118 16.24 4.03 4.42
CA VAL A 118 15.18 5.05 4.33
C VAL A 118 15.70 6.48 4.33
N GLY A 119 17.04 6.66 4.32
CA GLY A 119 17.69 7.97 4.26
C GLY A 119 17.38 8.86 5.47
N ILE A 120 17.35 8.28 6.68
CA ILE A 120 17.37 9.05 7.94
C ILE A 120 18.81 9.41 8.23
N LYS A 121 19.12 10.71 8.24
CA LYS A 121 20.48 11.22 8.47
C LYS A 121 20.97 10.85 9.86
N GLU A 122 22.27 10.63 10.00
CA GLU A 122 22.89 10.23 11.27
C GLU A 122 22.56 11.19 12.42
N GLU A 123 22.55 12.49 12.15
CA GLU A 123 22.22 13.56 13.11
C GLU A 123 20.78 13.48 13.66
N ASP A 124 19.86 12.85 12.93
CA ASP A 124 18.45 12.73 13.29
C ASP A 124 18.11 11.40 13.98
N ARG A 125 18.96 10.38 13.87
CA ARG A 125 18.67 8.99 14.34
C ARG A 125 18.43 8.90 15.84
N ASP A 126 19.08 9.75 16.62
CA ASP A 126 18.96 9.84 18.07
C ASP A 126 18.01 10.97 18.53
N THR A 127 17.33 11.63 17.59
CA THR A 127 16.23 12.55 17.87
C THR A 127 14.93 11.77 18.07
N ILE A 128 14.10 12.18 19.06
CA ILE A 128 12.79 11.54 19.30
C ILE A 128 11.88 11.71 18.07
N MET A 129 11.13 10.67 17.71
CA MET A 129 10.29 10.70 16.52
C MET A 129 9.11 11.67 16.62
N HIS A 130 8.81 12.21 17.82
CA HIS A 130 7.90 13.36 17.94
C HIS A 130 8.35 14.51 17.04
N ASP A 131 9.64 14.81 17.01
CA ASP A 131 10.24 15.96 16.33
C ASP A 131 10.60 15.67 14.86
N TYR A 132 10.38 14.44 14.40
CA TYR A 132 10.57 14.08 13.00
C TYR A 132 9.60 14.85 12.09
N SER A 133 10.08 15.25 10.92
CA SER A 133 9.21 15.77 9.86
C SER A 133 8.17 14.74 9.45
N HIS A 134 7.10 15.19 8.78
CA HIS A 134 6.08 14.27 8.26
C HIS A 134 6.72 13.22 7.32
N GLY A 135 7.62 13.64 6.44
CA GLY A 135 8.34 12.73 5.55
C GLY A 135 9.19 11.69 6.29
N MET A 136 9.92 12.09 7.34
CA MET A 136 10.70 11.15 8.15
C MET A 136 9.80 10.14 8.87
N LYS A 137 8.66 10.58 9.42
CA LYS A 137 7.67 9.69 10.04
C LYS A 137 7.09 8.69 9.03
N SER A 138 6.77 9.15 7.82
CA SER A 138 6.31 8.29 6.72
C SER A 138 7.37 7.24 6.35
N LYS A 139 8.63 7.64 6.20
CA LYS A 139 9.75 6.74 5.91
C LYS A 139 9.90 5.66 7.01
N MET A 140 9.82 6.04 8.29
CA MET A 140 9.88 5.10 9.41
C MET A 140 8.71 4.12 9.43
N GLN A 141 7.50 4.59 9.15
CA GLN A 141 6.33 3.73 9.08
C GLN A 141 6.43 2.73 7.92
N ILE A 142 6.85 3.18 6.74
CA ILE A 142 7.06 2.31 5.58
C ILE A 142 8.16 1.28 5.86
N LEU A 143 9.27 1.69 6.48
CA LEU A 143 10.35 0.80 6.86
C LEU A 143 9.87 -0.35 7.74
N LEU A 144 9.07 -0.07 8.77
CA LEU A 144 8.53 -1.13 9.63
C LEU A 144 7.65 -2.13 8.87
N ASN A 145 6.83 -1.63 7.93
CA ASN A 145 6.00 -2.48 7.10
C ASN A 145 6.83 -3.32 6.11
N ILE A 146 8.00 -2.83 5.69
CA ILE A 146 8.96 -3.61 4.91
C ILE A 146 9.60 -4.70 5.77
N LEU A 147 10.01 -4.34 7.00
CA LEU A 147 10.63 -5.27 7.96
C LEU A 147 9.67 -6.33 8.46
N ALA A 148 8.36 -6.08 8.48
CA ALA A 148 7.36 -7.07 8.83
C ALA A 148 7.29 -8.24 7.83
N ASP A 149 7.88 -8.08 6.64
CA ASP A 149 8.06 -9.09 5.59
C ASP A 149 6.80 -9.87 5.22
N THR A 150 5.71 -9.14 5.04
CA THR A 150 4.39 -9.69 4.72
C THR A 150 4.20 -9.92 3.22
N ASP A 151 3.30 -10.84 2.87
CA ASP A 151 2.92 -11.17 1.48
C ASP A 151 2.29 -9.98 0.73
N VAL A 152 1.51 -9.17 1.46
CA VAL A 152 0.75 -8.04 0.92
C VAL A 152 1.06 -6.78 1.72
N MET A 153 1.47 -5.72 1.03
CA MET A 153 1.72 -4.41 1.62
C MET A 153 0.70 -3.40 1.09
N LEU A 154 -0.11 -2.87 1.98
CA LEU A 154 -1.11 -1.84 1.69
C LEU A 154 -0.58 -0.47 2.12
N LEU A 155 -0.74 0.54 1.25
CA LEU A 155 -0.33 1.92 1.56
C LEU A 155 -1.49 2.87 1.22
N ASP A 156 -2.06 3.51 2.23
CA ASP A 156 -3.16 4.46 2.04
C ASP A 156 -2.62 5.88 1.85
N GLU A 157 -2.67 6.39 0.62
CA GLU A 157 -2.20 7.73 0.24
C GLU A 157 -0.74 8.04 0.70
N PRO A 158 0.24 7.13 0.52
CA PRO A 158 1.54 7.17 1.19
C PRO A 158 2.44 8.33 0.78
N LEU A 159 2.15 8.97 -0.35
CA LEU A 159 2.96 10.05 -0.93
C LEU A 159 2.27 11.42 -0.85
N THR A 160 1.09 11.47 -0.24
CA THR A 160 0.35 12.72 -0.04
C THR A 160 1.08 13.57 1.01
N SER A 161 1.29 14.84 0.72
CA SER A 161 1.97 15.80 1.60
C SER A 161 3.49 15.58 1.79
N LEU A 162 4.14 14.80 0.92
CA LEU A 162 5.59 14.69 0.88
C LEU A 162 6.18 15.68 -0.13
N ASP A 163 7.38 16.15 0.16
CA ASP A 163 8.18 16.86 -0.84
C ASP A 163 8.65 15.90 -1.96
N ILE A 164 9.09 16.48 -3.06
CA ILE A 164 9.47 15.71 -4.27
C ILE A 164 10.59 14.72 -3.98
N VAL A 165 11.56 15.09 -3.13
CA VAL A 165 12.72 14.25 -2.83
C VAL A 165 12.30 13.05 -1.97
N ALA A 166 11.53 13.30 -0.90
CA ALA A 166 11.01 12.24 -0.03
C ALA A 166 10.08 11.28 -0.80
N ALA A 167 9.26 11.80 -1.71
CA ALA A 167 8.40 10.96 -2.55
C ALA A 167 9.22 10.06 -3.49
N GLU A 168 10.30 10.56 -4.08
CA GLU A 168 11.17 9.77 -4.96
C GLU A 168 11.95 8.69 -4.20
N ASP A 169 12.44 9.02 -3.00
CA ASP A 169 13.10 8.06 -2.11
C ASP A 169 12.16 6.88 -1.77
N ILE A 170 10.91 7.19 -1.40
CA ILE A 170 9.90 6.16 -1.10
C ILE A 170 9.57 5.31 -2.34
N LYS A 171 9.44 5.91 -3.52
CA LYS A 171 9.22 5.16 -4.76
C LYS A 171 10.35 4.16 -5.02
N ASN A 172 11.60 4.60 -4.91
CA ASN A 172 12.75 3.74 -5.11
C ASN A 172 12.78 2.61 -4.08
N LEU A 173 12.45 2.91 -2.83
CA LEU A 173 12.36 1.93 -1.76
C LEU A 173 11.28 0.87 -2.06
N LEU A 174 10.06 1.27 -2.41
CA LEU A 174 8.97 0.35 -2.75
C LEU A 174 9.33 -0.55 -3.94
N ARG A 175 9.96 0.01 -4.98
CA ARG A 175 10.44 -0.79 -6.13
C ARG A 175 11.51 -1.82 -5.73
N SER A 176 12.38 -1.49 -4.78
CA SER A 176 13.42 -2.40 -4.32
C SER A 176 12.87 -3.65 -3.62
N VAL A 177 11.70 -3.53 -2.99
CA VAL A 177 11.08 -4.59 -2.17
C VAL A 177 9.85 -5.23 -2.84
N SER A 178 9.44 -4.78 -4.03
CA SER A 178 8.23 -5.27 -4.70
C SER A 178 8.35 -6.70 -5.23
N LYS A 179 9.56 -7.21 -5.50
CA LYS A 179 9.78 -8.48 -6.23
C LYS A 179 9.13 -9.70 -5.58
N ASP A 180 9.07 -9.72 -4.26
CA ASP A 180 8.66 -10.89 -3.48
C ASP A 180 7.31 -10.69 -2.77
N ARG A 181 6.60 -9.59 -3.06
CA ARG A 181 5.32 -9.27 -2.42
C ARG A 181 4.35 -8.54 -3.35
N ILE A 182 3.10 -8.46 -2.96
CA ILE A 182 2.08 -7.65 -3.63
C ILE A 182 2.04 -6.29 -2.95
N ILE A 183 2.26 -5.21 -3.70
CA ILE A 183 2.15 -3.85 -3.16
C ILE A 183 0.93 -3.17 -3.79
N ILE A 184 0.02 -2.69 -2.95
CA ILE A 184 -1.17 -1.96 -3.40
C ILE A 184 -1.17 -0.61 -2.68
N PHE A 185 -1.09 0.49 -3.42
CA PHE A 185 -1.26 1.79 -2.80
C PHE A 185 -2.49 2.52 -3.34
N SER A 186 -3.23 3.15 -2.44
CA SER A 186 -4.33 4.01 -2.81
C SER A 186 -3.82 5.40 -3.18
N THR A 187 -4.42 6.01 -4.18
CA THR A 187 -4.18 7.41 -4.49
C THR A 187 -5.37 8.02 -5.23
N HIS A 188 -5.49 9.33 -5.15
CA HIS A 188 -6.35 10.14 -6.03
C HIS A 188 -5.51 10.94 -7.05
N ILE A 189 -4.18 10.82 -7.01
CA ILE A 189 -3.24 11.53 -7.87
C ILE A 189 -2.82 10.60 -9.02
N MET A 190 -3.36 10.87 -10.20
CA MET A 190 -3.11 10.09 -11.40
C MET A 190 -1.62 10.01 -11.77
N GLU A 191 -0.87 11.08 -11.58
CA GLU A 191 0.54 11.13 -11.92
C GLU A 191 1.40 10.14 -11.11
N LEU A 192 1.03 9.91 -9.84
CA LEU A 192 1.66 8.89 -9.01
C LEU A 192 1.36 7.47 -9.54
N ALA A 193 0.12 7.20 -9.92
CA ALA A 193 -0.25 5.93 -10.52
C ALA A 193 0.56 5.63 -11.80
N LEU A 194 0.75 6.64 -12.66
CA LEU A 194 1.49 6.50 -13.92
C LEU A 194 3.00 6.34 -13.76
N THR A 195 3.60 6.88 -12.69
CA THR A 195 5.06 6.92 -12.55
C THR A 195 5.63 5.83 -11.65
N LEU A 196 4.83 5.32 -10.68
CA LEU A 196 5.30 4.35 -9.71
C LEU A 196 4.83 2.93 -10.01
N CYS A 197 3.64 2.75 -10.58
CA CYS A 197 2.98 1.46 -10.63
C CYS A 197 3.23 0.70 -11.92
N ASP A 198 3.18 -0.62 -11.77
CA ASP A 198 3.17 -1.54 -12.91
C ASP A 198 1.76 -1.63 -13.52
N GLU A 199 0.74 -1.55 -12.66
CA GLU A 199 -0.67 -1.61 -13.07
C GLU A 199 -1.52 -0.60 -12.30
N THR A 200 -2.50 -0.01 -12.99
CA THR A 200 -3.46 0.93 -12.39
C THR A 200 -4.87 0.31 -12.40
N VAL A 201 -5.44 0.20 -11.22
CA VAL A 201 -6.81 -0.26 -11.00
C VAL A 201 -7.64 0.93 -10.58
N ILE A 202 -8.71 1.25 -11.32
CA ILE A 202 -9.64 2.31 -10.90
C ILE A 202 -10.75 1.68 -10.07
N LEU A 203 -10.99 2.26 -8.91
CA LEU A 203 -12.19 2.01 -8.12
C LEU A 203 -13.22 3.09 -8.45
N SER A 204 -14.23 2.68 -9.21
CA SER A 204 -15.31 3.53 -9.68
C SER A 204 -16.65 2.83 -9.40
N GLU A 205 -17.65 3.56 -8.89
CA GLU A 205 -18.98 3.06 -8.55
C GLU A 205 -18.99 1.75 -7.74
N GLY A 206 -17.96 1.51 -6.94
CA GLY A 206 -17.80 0.30 -6.11
C GLY A 206 -17.25 -0.92 -6.86
N LYS A 207 -16.78 -0.77 -8.09
CA LYS A 207 -16.19 -1.83 -8.92
C LYS A 207 -14.73 -1.53 -9.25
N ALA A 208 -13.96 -2.58 -9.53
CA ALA A 208 -12.60 -2.48 -10.02
C ALA A 208 -12.55 -2.51 -11.55
N ALA A 209 -11.74 -1.64 -12.14
CA ALA A 209 -11.41 -1.69 -13.55
C ALA A 209 -9.89 -1.58 -13.73
N LEU A 210 -9.27 -2.60 -14.33
CA LEU A 210 -7.86 -2.53 -14.72
C LEU A 210 -7.75 -1.63 -15.96
N ILE A 211 -6.94 -0.59 -15.85
CA ILE A 211 -6.68 0.31 -16.96
C ILE A 211 -5.45 -0.16 -17.72
N LYS A 212 -5.63 -0.27 -19.03
CA LYS A 212 -4.55 -0.57 -19.99
C LYS A 212 -4.59 0.48 -21.10
N PRO A 213 -3.41 0.86 -21.65
CA PRO A 213 -3.40 1.63 -22.87
C PRO A 213 -4.22 0.91 -23.95
N ASP A 214 -4.99 1.66 -24.73
CA ASP A 214 -5.71 1.09 -25.87
C ASP A 214 -5.01 1.45 -27.18
N PRO A 215 -4.12 0.56 -27.70
CA PRO A 215 -3.40 0.82 -28.94
C PRO A 215 -4.32 0.99 -30.15
N ALA A 216 -5.53 0.40 -30.10
CA ALA A 216 -6.49 0.45 -31.22
C ALA A 216 -7.14 1.83 -31.34
N SER A 217 -7.37 2.51 -30.21
CA SER A 217 -7.92 3.87 -30.20
C SER A 217 -6.84 4.97 -30.24
N GLY A 218 -5.56 4.60 -30.08
CA GLY A 218 -4.44 5.54 -29.98
C GLY A 218 -4.40 6.32 -28.66
N LYS A 219 -5.22 5.93 -27.67
CA LYS A 219 -5.29 6.57 -26.35
C LYS A 219 -4.15 6.12 -25.46
N ASP A 220 -3.53 7.09 -24.80
CA ASP A 220 -2.55 6.79 -23.75
C ASP A 220 -3.24 6.40 -22.42
N MET A 221 -2.43 5.95 -21.45
CA MET A 221 -2.93 5.55 -20.13
C MET A 221 -3.68 6.68 -19.43
N LYS A 222 -3.25 7.92 -19.59
CA LYS A 222 -3.84 9.10 -18.96
C LYS A 222 -5.25 9.36 -19.52
N GLU A 223 -5.42 9.25 -20.82
CA GLU A 223 -6.71 9.42 -21.49
C GLU A 223 -7.70 8.35 -21.06
N CYS A 224 -7.26 7.08 -20.99
CA CYS A 224 -8.09 5.97 -20.51
C CYS A 224 -8.54 6.17 -19.05
N ILE A 225 -7.65 6.62 -18.17
CA ILE A 225 -7.99 6.93 -16.77
C ILE A 225 -9.04 8.05 -16.70
N LEU A 226 -8.85 9.13 -17.47
CA LEU A 226 -9.74 10.29 -17.45
C LEU A 226 -11.14 9.94 -17.97
N GLU A 227 -11.27 9.05 -18.93
CA GLU A 227 -12.58 8.59 -19.41
C GLU A 227 -13.35 7.87 -18.31
N VAL A 228 -12.74 6.86 -17.68
CA VAL A 228 -13.41 6.11 -16.60
C VAL A 228 -13.80 7.01 -15.42
N LEU A 229 -12.94 7.97 -15.05
CA LEU A 229 -13.24 8.90 -13.95
C LEU A 229 -14.30 9.96 -14.29
N LYS A 230 -14.54 10.24 -15.58
CA LYS A 230 -15.58 11.20 -16.02
C LYS A 230 -16.96 10.54 -16.13
N GLU A 231 -17.02 9.23 -16.39
CA GLU A 231 -18.27 8.49 -16.40
C GLU A 231 -18.94 8.42 -15.02
N ASP A 232 -18.19 8.78 -13.95
CA ASP A 232 -18.66 8.86 -12.55
C ASP A 232 -19.35 10.19 -12.22
N GLU A 233 -19.60 11.10 -13.17
CA GLU A 233 -20.34 12.37 -12.97
C GLU A 233 -21.80 12.24 -13.39
#